data_ee9067d1b551110bb49b3ca0b3d1675b
#
_entry.id   ee9067d1b551110bb49b3ca0b3d1675b
#
_cell.length_a   1.000
_cell.length_b   1.000
_cell.length_c   1.000
_cell.angle_alpha   90.00
_cell.angle_beta   90.00
_cell.angle_gamma   90.00
#
_symmetry.space_group_name_H-M   'P 1'
#
loop_
_entity.id
_entity.type
_entity.pdbx_description
1 polymer ?
#
loop_
_entity_poly.entity_id
_entity_poly.type
_entity_poly.pdbx_seq_one_letter_code
_entity_poly.pdbx_strand_id
1 'polypeptide(L)'
;MTEQNGRLMKSFSRLEKLLNDMYGRQEGKGSVTVYIDLMIEKQQTDRDVYDVDDWEEDLRSLKNIRYKRNKIAHESDAMDADMCDEEDVLWLEKFRERVMRGTDPLAQLTRMKEQQRIHEESLARARKQSSTPLDAPEYNGNARGRSTENAPSEWWGWFILIVSAIVLIYCFVSK
;
A
#
# COMPACT_ATOMS: atom_id res chain seq x y z
N MET A 1 -35.00 -11.00 -14.99
CA MET A 1 -33.80 -10.38 -14.35
C MET A 1 -34.03 -8.91 -14.22
N THR A 2 -33.95 -8.38 -13.00
CA THR A 2 -34.18 -6.97 -12.73
C THR A 2 -33.06 -6.09 -13.34
N GLU A 3 -33.30 -4.79 -13.49
CA GLU A 3 -32.34 -3.84 -14.04
C GLU A 3 -31.08 -3.76 -13.15
N GLN A 4 -31.26 -3.74 -11.82
CA GLN A 4 -30.13 -3.69 -10.87
C GLN A 4 -29.25 -4.94 -10.95
N ASN A 5 -29.87 -6.12 -10.98
CA ASN A 5 -29.13 -7.37 -11.17
C ASN A 5 -28.34 -7.38 -12.48
N GLY A 6 -28.92 -6.86 -13.58
CA GLY A 6 -28.24 -6.73 -14.86
C GLY A 6 -27.05 -5.78 -14.81
N ARG A 7 -27.16 -4.65 -14.11
CA ARG A 7 -26.07 -3.70 -13.89
C ARG A 7 -24.93 -4.33 -13.07
N LEU A 8 -25.24 -5.03 -11.97
CA LEU A 8 -24.25 -5.74 -11.16
C LEU A 8 -23.50 -6.79 -12.00
N MET A 9 -24.20 -7.63 -12.73
CA MET A 9 -23.60 -8.67 -13.56
C MET A 9 -22.64 -8.10 -14.61
N LYS A 10 -23.01 -6.98 -15.25
CA LYS A 10 -22.18 -6.28 -16.22
C LYS A 10 -20.91 -5.69 -15.58
N SER A 11 -21.05 -5.01 -14.45
CA SER A 11 -19.91 -4.40 -13.74
C SER A 11 -18.98 -5.48 -13.16
N PHE A 12 -19.55 -6.58 -12.64
CA PHE A 12 -18.77 -7.73 -12.18
C PHE A 12 -17.96 -8.37 -13.32
N SER A 13 -18.56 -8.58 -14.49
CA SER A 13 -17.86 -9.13 -15.65
C SER A 13 -16.69 -8.26 -16.11
N ARG A 14 -16.84 -6.93 -16.00
CA ARG A 14 -15.74 -5.99 -16.31
C ARG A 14 -14.59 -6.09 -15.31
N LEU A 15 -14.91 -6.24 -14.01
CA LEU A 15 -13.91 -6.46 -12.98
C LEU A 15 -13.20 -7.82 -13.17
N GLU A 16 -13.96 -8.89 -13.45
CA GLU A 16 -13.43 -10.22 -13.76
C GLU A 16 -12.40 -10.17 -14.89
N LYS A 17 -12.73 -9.48 -15.98
CA LYS A 17 -11.81 -9.32 -17.12
C LYS A 17 -10.53 -8.59 -16.70
N LEU A 18 -10.66 -7.46 -15.98
CA LEU A 18 -9.52 -6.66 -15.54
C LEU A 18 -8.59 -7.48 -14.62
N LEU A 19 -9.16 -8.17 -13.64
CA LEU A 19 -8.38 -8.99 -12.71
C LEU A 19 -7.73 -10.19 -13.40
N ASN A 20 -8.40 -10.76 -14.42
CA ASN A 20 -7.80 -11.81 -15.24
C ASN A 20 -6.55 -11.32 -15.99
N ASP A 21 -6.60 -10.10 -16.51
CA ASP A 21 -5.48 -9.50 -17.24
C ASP A 21 -4.30 -9.19 -16.30
N MET A 22 -4.56 -8.85 -15.04
CA MET A 22 -3.54 -8.47 -14.05
C MET A 22 -2.97 -9.65 -13.27
N TYR A 23 -3.83 -10.57 -12.82
CA TYR A 23 -3.45 -11.65 -11.89
C TYR A 23 -3.52 -13.05 -12.53
N GLY A 24 -3.96 -13.11 -13.78
CA GLY A 24 -4.14 -14.36 -14.50
C GLY A 24 -5.39 -15.14 -14.07
N ARG A 25 -5.62 -16.23 -14.77
CA ARG A 25 -6.73 -17.15 -14.50
C ARG A 25 -6.19 -18.41 -13.85
N GLN A 26 -6.78 -18.81 -12.73
CA GLN A 26 -6.58 -20.16 -12.21
C GLN A 26 -7.64 -21.09 -12.78
N GLU A 27 -7.24 -22.31 -13.13
CA GLU A 27 -8.16 -23.31 -13.68
C GLU A 27 -9.31 -23.59 -12.69
N GLY A 28 -10.54 -23.50 -13.18
CA GLY A 28 -11.75 -23.71 -12.39
C GLY A 28 -12.18 -22.55 -11.48
N LYS A 29 -11.44 -21.44 -11.42
CA LYS A 29 -11.78 -20.27 -10.58
C LYS A 29 -11.97 -19.00 -11.41
N GLY A 30 -12.96 -18.18 -11.04
CA GLY A 30 -13.09 -16.81 -11.55
C GLY A 30 -12.01 -15.88 -10.94
N SER A 31 -11.62 -14.84 -11.69
CA SER A 31 -10.51 -13.96 -11.30
C SER A 31 -10.80 -13.13 -10.04
N VAL A 32 -12.07 -12.77 -9.78
CA VAL A 32 -12.47 -12.16 -8.50
C VAL A 32 -12.25 -13.14 -7.34
N THR A 33 -12.50 -14.44 -7.54
CA THR A 33 -12.23 -15.45 -6.52
C THR A 33 -10.72 -15.58 -6.26
N VAL A 34 -9.90 -15.59 -7.31
CA VAL A 34 -8.43 -15.60 -7.19
C VAL A 34 -7.94 -14.37 -6.41
N TYR A 35 -8.46 -13.19 -6.70
CA TYR A 35 -8.12 -11.96 -5.98
C TYR A 35 -8.48 -12.04 -4.49
N ILE A 36 -9.69 -12.53 -4.17
CA ILE A 36 -10.13 -12.76 -2.78
C ILE A 36 -9.21 -13.76 -2.07
N ASP A 37 -8.85 -14.86 -2.74
CA ASP A 37 -7.98 -15.89 -2.16
C ASP A 37 -6.58 -15.31 -1.88
N LEU A 38 -6.04 -14.46 -2.76
CA LEU A 38 -4.78 -13.74 -2.55
C LEU A 38 -4.86 -12.79 -1.35
N MET A 39 -5.96 -12.02 -1.21
CA MET A 39 -6.14 -11.17 -0.04
C MET A 39 -6.17 -11.98 1.26
N ILE A 40 -6.88 -13.11 1.27
CA ILE A 40 -6.95 -14.00 2.45
C ILE A 40 -5.59 -14.59 2.79
N GLU A 41 -4.84 -15.05 1.78
CA GLU A 41 -3.48 -15.57 1.96
C GLU A 41 -2.57 -14.51 2.57
N LYS A 42 -2.59 -13.28 2.04
CA LYS A 42 -1.80 -12.17 2.58
C LYS A 42 -2.19 -11.81 4.00
N GLN A 43 -3.47 -11.79 4.31
CA GLN A 43 -3.96 -11.53 5.67
C GLN A 43 -3.44 -12.55 6.69
N GLN A 44 -3.20 -13.80 6.28
CA GLN A 44 -2.68 -14.85 7.15
C GLN A 44 -1.15 -14.84 7.28
N THR A 45 -0.45 -14.39 6.24
CA THR A 45 1.01 -14.53 6.14
C THR A 45 1.77 -13.22 6.37
N ASP A 46 1.09 -12.09 6.32
CA ASP A 46 1.68 -10.77 6.24
C ASP A 46 1.03 -9.79 7.22
N ARG A 47 1.82 -9.24 8.15
CA ARG A 47 1.31 -8.29 9.14
C ARG A 47 1.08 -6.90 8.57
N ASP A 48 1.76 -6.56 7.49
CA ASP A 48 1.67 -5.23 6.87
C ASP A 48 0.29 -4.97 6.24
N VAL A 49 -0.55 -6.00 6.09
CA VAL A 49 -1.94 -5.85 5.63
C VAL A 49 -2.79 -4.97 6.55
N TYR A 50 -2.46 -4.90 7.84
CA TYR A 50 -3.18 -4.06 8.81
C TYR A 50 -2.89 -2.57 8.64
N ASP A 51 -1.83 -2.23 7.91
CA ASP A 51 -1.45 -0.85 7.57
C ASP A 51 -2.02 -0.43 6.21
N VAL A 52 -2.72 -1.32 5.51
CA VAL A 52 -3.41 -1.02 4.24
C VAL A 52 -4.82 -0.56 4.51
N ASP A 53 -5.15 0.63 4.00
CA ASP A 53 -6.48 1.21 4.14
C ASP A 53 -7.57 0.31 3.53
N ASP A 54 -8.70 0.22 4.21
CA ASP A 54 -9.92 -0.48 3.75
C ASP A 54 -9.76 -1.99 3.46
N TRP A 55 -8.65 -2.65 3.87
CA TRP A 55 -8.40 -4.06 3.55
C TRP A 55 -9.57 -4.98 3.91
N GLU A 56 -10.03 -4.91 5.15
CA GLU A 56 -11.10 -5.81 5.63
C GLU A 56 -12.46 -5.46 5.02
N GLU A 57 -12.72 -4.18 4.81
CA GLU A 57 -13.95 -3.71 4.19
C GLU A 57 -14.03 -4.14 2.73
N ASP A 58 -12.97 -3.96 1.97
CA ASP A 58 -12.88 -4.40 0.58
C ASP A 58 -13.03 -5.91 0.46
N LEU A 59 -12.35 -6.67 1.32
CA LEU A 59 -12.45 -8.13 1.33
C LEU A 59 -13.88 -8.61 1.62
N ARG A 60 -14.56 -7.96 2.58
CA ARG A 60 -15.95 -8.26 2.92
C ARG A 60 -16.89 -7.94 1.75
N SER A 61 -16.73 -6.77 1.15
CA SER A 61 -17.54 -6.29 0.03
C SER A 61 -17.37 -7.17 -1.21
N LEU A 62 -16.14 -7.56 -1.56
CA LEU A 62 -15.87 -8.49 -2.65
C LEU A 62 -16.54 -9.85 -2.44
N LYS A 63 -16.46 -10.40 -1.22
CA LYS A 63 -17.13 -11.67 -0.87
C LYS A 63 -18.64 -11.56 -1.01
N ASN A 64 -19.24 -10.47 -0.53
CA ASN A 64 -20.68 -10.21 -0.61
C ASN A 64 -21.14 -10.07 -2.05
N ILE A 65 -20.46 -9.27 -2.86
CA ILE A 65 -20.80 -9.07 -4.27
C ILE A 65 -20.66 -10.37 -5.07
N ARG A 66 -19.59 -11.15 -4.82
CA ARG A 66 -19.43 -12.48 -5.43
C ARG A 66 -20.60 -13.41 -5.07
N TYR A 67 -21.03 -13.40 -3.80
CA TYR A 67 -22.18 -14.18 -3.36
C TYR A 67 -23.46 -13.75 -4.08
N LYS A 68 -23.77 -12.45 -4.11
CA LYS A 68 -24.94 -11.89 -4.82
C LYS A 68 -24.91 -12.28 -6.31
N ARG A 69 -23.78 -12.11 -6.97
CA ARG A 69 -23.57 -12.50 -8.38
C ARG A 69 -23.84 -13.99 -8.61
N ASN A 70 -23.33 -14.85 -7.73
CA ASN A 70 -23.54 -16.29 -7.87
C ASN A 70 -25.02 -16.67 -7.70
N LYS A 71 -25.71 -16.07 -6.74
CA LYS A 71 -27.17 -16.25 -6.60
C LYS A 71 -27.93 -15.85 -7.85
N ILE A 72 -27.68 -14.64 -8.38
CA ILE A 72 -28.31 -14.17 -9.62
C ILE A 72 -28.07 -15.12 -10.80
N ALA A 73 -26.85 -15.70 -10.88
CA ALA A 73 -26.47 -16.56 -12.01
C ALA A 73 -27.04 -17.99 -11.94
N HIS A 74 -27.36 -18.48 -10.75
CA HIS A 74 -27.68 -19.91 -10.54
C HIS A 74 -29.05 -20.17 -9.92
N GLU A 75 -29.71 -19.18 -9.33
CA GLU A 75 -31.03 -19.34 -8.70
C GLU A 75 -32.08 -18.58 -9.54
N SER A 76 -33.08 -19.31 -10.07
CA SER A 76 -34.16 -18.73 -10.89
C SER A 76 -34.93 -17.64 -10.17
N ASP A 77 -35.19 -17.85 -8.88
CA ASP A 77 -36.00 -16.91 -8.06
C ASP A 77 -35.23 -15.62 -7.77
N ALA A 78 -33.88 -15.69 -7.70
CA ALA A 78 -33.01 -14.53 -7.53
C ALA A 78 -32.91 -13.64 -8.78
N MET A 79 -33.30 -14.15 -9.96
CA MET A 79 -33.31 -13.33 -11.18
C MET A 79 -34.42 -12.26 -11.16
N ASP A 80 -35.54 -12.53 -10.50
CA ASP A 80 -36.73 -11.67 -10.51
C ASP A 80 -36.85 -10.83 -9.23
N ALA A 81 -36.01 -11.11 -8.22
CA ALA A 81 -35.88 -10.29 -7.02
C ALA A 81 -34.65 -9.37 -7.12
N ASP A 82 -34.71 -8.18 -6.56
CA ASP A 82 -33.57 -7.30 -6.44
C ASP A 82 -32.60 -7.85 -5.39
N MET A 83 -31.55 -8.54 -5.87
CA MET A 83 -30.52 -9.14 -5.02
C MET A 83 -29.40 -8.17 -4.65
N CYS A 84 -29.32 -7.04 -5.34
CA CYS A 84 -28.34 -5.99 -5.11
C CYS A 84 -29.02 -4.62 -5.16
N ASP A 85 -28.40 -3.66 -4.50
CA ASP A 85 -28.79 -2.26 -4.53
C ASP A 85 -27.84 -1.44 -5.41
N GLU A 86 -28.11 -0.16 -5.53
CA GLU A 86 -27.28 0.75 -6.31
C GLU A 86 -25.91 0.95 -5.66
N GLU A 87 -25.82 0.86 -4.34
CA GLU A 87 -24.55 1.00 -3.60
C GLU A 87 -23.58 -0.13 -3.94
N ASP A 88 -24.06 -1.37 -4.08
CA ASP A 88 -23.25 -2.50 -4.53
C ASP A 88 -22.61 -2.25 -5.91
N VAL A 89 -23.40 -1.72 -6.85
CA VAL A 89 -22.94 -1.43 -8.21
C VAL A 89 -21.92 -0.30 -8.20
N LEU A 90 -22.21 0.78 -7.48
CA LEU A 90 -21.30 1.93 -7.35
C LEU A 90 -20.00 1.54 -6.66
N TRP A 91 -20.07 0.74 -5.59
CA TRP A 91 -18.88 0.24 -4.92
C TRP A 91 -18.01 -0.58 -5.87
N LEU A 92 -18.63 -1.49 -6.62
CA LEU A 92 -17.93 -2.36 -7.58
C LEU A 92 -17.24 -1.56 -8.69
N GLU A 93 -17.86 -0.49 -9.18
CA GLU A 93 -17.28 0.40 -10.18
C GLU A 93 -16.09 1.20 -9.60
N LYS A 94 -16.23 1.73 -8.38
CA LYS A 94 -15.12 2.40 -7.66
C LYS A 94 -13.96 1.44 -7.38
N PHE A 95 -14.26 0.22 -6.95
CA PHE A 95 -13.23 -0.79 -6.73
C PHE A 95 -12.47 -1.11 -8.03
N ARG A 96 -13.19 -1.29 -9.15
CA ARG A 96 -12.57 -1.48 -10.46
C ARG A 96 -11.67 -0.31 -10.86
N GLU A 97 -12.07 0.92 -10.60
CA GLU A 97 -11.21 2.09 -10.83
C GLU A 97 -9.95 2.06 -9.96
N ARG A 98 -10.05 1.66 -8.69
CA ARG A 98 -8.91 1.51 -7.80
C ARG A 98 -7.93 0.46 -8.34
N VAL A 99 -8.44 -0.67 -8.83
CA VAL A 99 -7.61 -1.69 -9.51
C VAL A 99 -6.90 -1.12 -10.73
N MET A 100 -7.61 -0.40 -11.61
CA MET A 100 -6.99 0.23 -12.79
C MET A 100 -5.91 1.25 -12.43
N ARG A 101 -6.07 1.98 -11.33
CA ARG A 101 -5.09 2.97 -10.84
C ARG A 101 -3.98 2.33 -10.00
N GLY A 102 -4.07 1.04 -9.74
CA GLY A 102 -3.17 0.34 -8.81
C GLY A 102 -3.27 0.90 -7.39
N THR A 103 -4.44 1.34 -6.93
CA THR A 103 -4.71 1.80 -5.57
C THR A 103 -5.61 0.83 -4.80
N ASP A 104 -5.79 -0.37 -5.33
CA ASP A 104 -6.45 -1.49 -4.67
C ASP A 104 -5.57 -2.07 -3.55
N PRO A 105 -6.13 -2.84 -2.61
CA PRO A 105 -5.41 -3.34 -1.44
C PRO A 105 -4.13 -4.11 -1.75
N LEU A 106 -4.14 -5.01 -2.73
CA LEU A 106 -2.94 -5.79 -3.08
C LEU A 106 -1.83 -4.92 -3.69
N ALA A 107 -2.21 -3.94 -4.51
CA ALA A 107 -1.26 -3.00 -5.08
C ALA A 107 -0.68 -2.04 -4.03
N GLN A 108 -1.47 -1.62 -3.03
CA GLN A 108 -1.00 -0.83 -1.90
C GLN A 108 0.02 -1.61 -1.07
N LEU A 109 -0.31 -2.85 -0.69
CA LEU A 109 0.60 -3.74 0.05
C LEU A 109 1.93 -3.94 -0.69
N THR A 110 1.85 -4.17 -2.00
CA THR A 110 3.05 -4.35 -2.84
C THR A 110 3.94 -3.11 -2.84
N ARG A 111 3.34 -1.92 -2.94
CA ARG A 111 4.08 -0.64 -2.91
C ARG A 111 4.72 -0.37 -1.55
N MET A 112 4.01 -0.64 -0.47
CA MET A 112 4.56 -0.49 0.89
C MET A 112 5.81 -1.35 1.07
N LYS A 113 5.75 -2.61 0.67
CA LYS A 113 6.89 -3.54 0.74
C LYS A 113 8.07 -3.10 -0.12
N GLU A 114 7.81 -2.62 -1.30
CA GLU A 114 8.86 -2.11 -2.18
C GLU A 114 9.53 -0.87 -1.58
N GLN A 115 8.77 0.03 -0.97
CA GLN A 115 9.32 1.19 -0.26
C GLN A 115 10.15 0.78 0.96
N GLN A 116 9.70 -0.19 1.75
CA GLN A 116 10.46 -0.75 2.88
C GLN A 116 11.78 -1.36 2.39
N ARG A 117 11.75 -2.17 1.33
CA ARG A 117 12.95 -2.78 0.73
C ARG A 117 13.96 -1.72 0.27
N ILE A 118 13.51 -0.69 -0.45
CA ILE A 118 14.36 0.43 -0.91
C ILE A 118 14.97 1.17 0.29
N HIS A 119 14.19 1.40 1.32
CA HIS A 119 14.66 2.07 2.54
C HIS A 119 15.74 1.24 3.26
N GLU A 120 15.53 -0.05 3.45
CA GLU A 120 16.51 -0.97 4.05
C GLU A 120 17.81 -1.04 3.25
N GLU A 121 17.71 -1.13 1.92
CA GLU A 121 18.89 -1.10 1.05
C GLU A 121 19.67 0.21 1.18
N SER A 122 18.98 1.35 1.28
CA SER A 122 19.61 2.65 1.46
C SER A 122 20.37 2.75 2.77
N LEU A 123 19.77 2.26 3.86
CA LEU A 123 20.40 2.19 5.18
C LEU A 123 21.61 1.25 5.19
N ALA A 124 21.50 0.10 4.52
CA ALA A 124 22.60 -0.85 4.40
C ALA A 124 23.82 -0.25 3.63
N ARG A 125 23.54 0.52 2.58
CA ARG A 125 24.60 1.24 1.83
C ARG A 125 25.25 2.31 2.69
N ALA A 126 24.48 3.11 3.42
CA ALA A 126 25.01 4.13 4.32
C ALA A 126 25.92 3.53 5.42
N ARG A 127 25.51 2.40 6.01
CA ARG A 127 26.33 1.68 7.00
C ARG A 127 27.64 1.18 6.44
N LYS A 128 27.66 0.65 5.20
CA LYS A 128 28.89 0.21 4.54
C LYS A 128 29.85 1.35 4.26
N GLN A 129 29.33 2.53 3.88
CA GLN A 129 30.16 3.71 3.63
C GLN A 129 30.77 4.27 4.91
N SER A 130 30.07 4.20 6.03
CA SER A 130 30.59 4.67 7.33
C SER A 130 31.57 3.69 7.98
N SER A 131 31.64 2.44 7.53
CA SER A 131 32.55 1.42 8.04
C SER A 131 33.83 1.25 7.24
N THR A 132 34.05 2.04 6.18
CA THR A 132 35.39 2.08 5.53
C THR A 132 36.33 2.79 6.49
N PRO A 133 37.37 2.12 7.00
CA PRO A 133 38.34 2.81 7.82
C PRO A 133 38.96 3.92 6.95
N LEU A 134 38.90 5.15 7.41
CA LEU A 134 39.79 6.18 6.93
C LEU A 134 41.22 5.59 7.12
N ASP A 135 41.91 5.30 6.01
CA ASP A 135 43.32 5.04 6.05
C ASP A 135 43.93 6.16 6.89
N ALA A 136 44.34 5.81 8.09
CA ALA A 136 45.05 6.74 8.95
C ALA A 136 46.26 7.20 8.16
N PRO A 137 46.47 8.50 7.89
CA PRO A 137 47.67 8.94 7.25
C PRO A 137 48.83 8.48 8.11
N GLU A 138 49.75 7.71 7.52
CA GLU A 138 51.00 7.26 8.11
C GLU A 138 51.70 8.49 8.69
N TYR A 139 51.64 8.62 10.02
CA TYR A 139 52.22 9.74 10.76
C TYR A 139 53.74 9.59 10.71
N ASN A 140 54.37 10.19 9.70
CA ASN A 140 55.82 10.38 9.64
C ASN A 140 56.15 11.53 10.59
N GLY A 141 56.63 11.16 11.79
CA GLY A 141 56.97 12.09 12.84
C GLY A 141 58.11 12.99 12.48
N ASN A 142 57.82 14.26 12.27
CA ASN A 142 58.68 15.40 12.59
C ASN A 142 57.97 16.71 12.27
N ALA A 143 57.42 17.38 13.28
CA ALA A 143 57.46 18.86 13.34
C ALA A 143 56.73 19.36 14.61
N ARG A 144 57.48 20.15 15.32
CA ARG A 144 57.16 20.98 16.48
C ARG A 144 55.80 21.70 16.40
N GLY A 145 55.13 21.67 17.51
CA GLY A 145 54.21 22.64 18.13
C GLY A 145 53.53 23.71 17.31
N ARG A 146 52.17 23.66 17.36
CA ARG A 146 51.34 24.87 17.52
C ARG A 146 49.94 24.44 17.99
N SER A 147 49.63 24.83 19.22
CA SER A 147 48.27 24.83 19.79
C SER A 147 47.36 25.71 18.90
N THR A 148 46.27 25.16 18.42
CA THR A 148 45.15 25.95 17.95
C THR A 148 43.87 25.35 18.51
N GLU A 149 43.14 26.23 19.14
CA GLU A 149 41.90 26.16 19.87
C GLU A 149 40.81 25.34 19.17
N ASN A 150 40.05 24.62 20.01
CA ASN A 150 38.80 23.95 19.67
C ASN A 150 37.78 24.98 19.15
N ALA A 151 37.41 24.94 17.88
CA ALA A 151 36.24 25.56 17.38
C ALA A 151 35.03 24.61 17.62
N PRO A 152 33.98 25.02 18.31
CA PRO A 152 32.76 24.22 18.43
C PRO A 152 32.09 24.11 17.08
N SER A 153 31.70 22.88 16.70
CA SER A 153 30.99 22.59 15.47
C SER A 153 29.66 23.36 15.42
N GLU A 154 29.56 24.34 14.55
CA GLU A 154 28.36 25.20 14.35
C GLU A 154 27.13 24.44 13.85
N TRP A 155 27.21 23.13 13.70
CA TRP A 155 26.11 22.30 13.16
C TRP A 155 24.95 22.15 14.14
N TRP A 156 25.17 22.23 15.42
CA TRP A 156 24.12 22.11 16.44
C TRP A 156 23.18 23.34 16.48
N GLY A 157 23.66 24.49 16.08
CA GLY A 157 22.88 25.74 16.03
C GLY A 157 21.71 25.67 15.04
N TRP A 158 21.91 25.05 13.89
CA TRP A 158 20.89 24.91 12.85
C TRP A 158 19.78 23.93 13.22
N PHE A 159 20.08 22.85 13.94
CA PHE A 159 19.09 21.90 14.42
C PHE A 159 18.12 22.53 15.43
N ILE A 160 18.61 23.36 16.34
CA ILE A 160 17.78 24.03 17.35
C ILE A 160 16.82 25.03 16.69
N LEU A 161 17.26 25.75 15.65
CA LEU A 161 16.42 26.71 14.93
C LEU A 161 15.30 26.02 14.13
N ILE A 162 15.57 24.88 13.52
CA ILE A 162 14.57 24.13 12.75
C ILE A 162 13.49 23.55 13.68
N VAL A 163 13.88 22.97 14.82
CA VAL A 163 12.93 22.41 15.80
C VAL A 163 12.05 23.51 16.41
N SER A 164 12.61 24.69 16.72
CA SER A 164 11.84 25.80 17.27
C SER A 164 10.82 26.39 16.26
N ALA A 165 11.18 26.44 14.96
CA ALA A 165 10.28 26.88 13.91
C ALA A 165 9.09 25.92 13.72
N ILE A 166 9.32 24.61 13.80
CA ILE A 166 8.27 23.59 13.70
C ILE A 166 7.28 23.69 14.86
N VAL A 167 7.79 23.89 16.09
CA VAL A 167 6.94 24.05 17.29
C VAL A 167 6.09 25.31 17.20
N LEU A 168 6.63 26.43 16.71
CA LEU A 168 5.88 27.67 16.55
C LEU A 168 4.77 27.54 15.48
N ILE A 169 5.03 26.85 14.38
CA ILE A 169 4.02 26.59 13.34
C ILE A 169 2.91 25.71 13.91
N TYR A 170 3.24 24.69 14.69
CA TYR A 170 2.26 23.81 15.33
C TYR A 170 1.36 24.54 16.34
N CYS A 171 1.93 25.42 17.15
CA CYS A 171 1.17 26.26 18.08
C CYS A 171 0.27 27.30 17.38
N PHE A 172 0.62 27.74 16.16
CA PHE A 172 -0.18 28.72 15.42
C PHE A 172 -1.35 28.10 14.66
N VAL A 173 -1.20 26.85 14.20
CA VAL A 173 -2.24 26.10 13.47
C VAL A 173 -3.25 25.45 14.42
N SER A 174 -2.89 25.25 15.69
CA SER A 174 -3.75 24.61 16.73
C SER A 174 -4.59 25.62 17.54
N LYS A 175 -4.69 26.87 17.09
CA LYS A 175 -5.52 27.91 17.74
C LYS A 175 -6.58 28.43 16.79
#